data_77d960ee035572bfd9d3fdf345cfe3e9
#
_entry.id   77d960ee035572bfd9d3fdf345cfe3e9
#
_cell.length_a   1.000
_cell.length_b   1.000
_cell.length_c   1.000
_cell.angle_alpha   90.00
_cell.angle_beta   90.00
_cell.angle_gamma   90.00
#
_symmetry.space_group_name_H-M   'P 1'
#
loop_
_entity.id
_entity.type
_entity.pdbx_description
1 polymer ?
#
loop_
_entity_poly.entity_id
_entity_poly.type
_entity_poly.pdbx_seq_one_letter_code
_entity_poly.pdbx_strand_id
1 'polypeptide(L)'
;MSEVLLAAQNVTKQFPGVLANDDVSIRLRPGRILALLGENGAGKSTLVNVLFGMYRPDSGQVVIKDETVDLHGPDDAISRGIGMVHQHFQLVPPMRVVENIVLGDEPTKRGLVDLDEARNRVVELSERYGLEIDPDALVEDLPVGMQQRVEILKALYRNADVLIMDEPTGVLTPQEADHLLGVLRELTETGLGIVFITHKLREVLAIADDIVVLRNGKVVGETTPSQTSESGLAEMMVGRSVVLQVEKSVATPGEVVLKVNQLEVNDDRGQIALDGLNFEVRAGEILGVAGVEGNGQRELVEAITGLRHPSVGVMEIDGEQLTSGSPRQITKKGVAHIPEDREKHGVVAVYSVAENSILNRYHRRRFSIRGILRRDVIRGHAQDVVDEFDVRTPNVLVPASSLSGGNKQKLIVGREFSDEIKLLIAAQPTRGIDIGAIEFIHRRILEQRDKGTAVLLVSAELDEILGLSDRIAVLYDGKIMDGIDAQDADREKIGLLMAGITD
;
A
#
# COMPACT_ATOMS: atom_id res chain seq x y z
N MET A 1 32.04 15.68 15.81
CA MET A 1 30.83 15.01 15.27
C MET A 1 30.89 15.18 13.76
N SER A 2 30.61 14.10 12.98
CA SER A 2 30.55 14.17 11.53
C SER A 2 29.46 15.16 11.08
N GLU A 3 29.69 15.89 10.02
CA GLU A 3 28.70 16.83 9.45
C GLU A 3 27.64 16.05 8.64
N VAL A 4 28.05 14.90 8.09
CA VAL A 4 27.23 14.00 7.27
C VAL A 4 27.28 12.59 7.87
N LEU A 5 26.11 12.01 8.14
CA LEU A 5 26.00 10.59 8.51
C LEU A 5 25.98 9.67 7.28
N LEU A 6 25.16 10.03 6.29
CA LEU A 6 25.01 9.27 5.05
C LEU A 6 24.76 10.23 3.89
N ALA A 7 25.44 10.04 2.76
CA ALA A 7 25.12 10.76 1.53
C ALA A 7 25.32 9.88 0.28
N ALA A 8 24.52 10.17 -0.72
CA ALA A 8 24.82 9.86 -2.11
C ALA A 8 25.37 11.12 -2.78
N GLN A 9 26.43 11.00 -3.56
CA GLN A 9 27.01 12.11 -4.31
C GLN A 9 27.11 11.73 -5.80
N ASN A 10 26.31 12.40 -6.62
CA ASN A 10 26.25 12.22 -8.08
C ASN A 10 26.03 10.76 -8.49
N VAL A 11 25.22 10.02 -7.74
CA VAL A 11 24.98 8.60 -7.94
C VAL A 11 24.15 8.38 -9.20
N THR A 12 24.71 7.57 -10.10
CA THR A 12 24.01 7.08 -11.29
C THR A 12 23.92 5.56 -11.23
N LYS A 13 22.73 5.02 -11.52
CA LYS A 13 22.49 3.58 -11.62
C LYS A 13 21.60 3.25 -12.80
N GLN A 14 22.12 2.39 -13.69
CA GLN A 14 21.43 1.95 -14.90
C GLN A 14 21.20 0.44 -14.86
N PHE A 15 20.02 0.03 -15.29
CA PHE A 15 19.67 -1.37 -15.59
C PHE A 15 19.39 -1.50 -17.09
N PRO A 16 19.36 -2.72 -17.66
CA PRO A 16 19.02 -2.90 -19.06
C PRO A 16 17.70 -2.21 -19.45
N GLY A 17 17.80 -1.15 -20.26
CA GLY A 17 16.65 -0.38 -20.72
C GLY A 17 16.11 0.70 -19.76
N VAL A 18 16.66 0.86 -18.54
CA VAL A 18 16.19 1.82 -17.55
C VAL A 18 17.34 2.53 -16.86
N LEU A 19 17.37 3.86 -16.91
CA LEU A 19 18.23 4.70 -16.08
C LEU A 19 17.46 5.01 -14.79
N ALA A 20 17.75 4.25 -13.73
CA ALA A 20 16.98 4.29 -12.49
C ALA A 20 17.36 5.47 -11.57
N ASN A 21 18.66 5.83 -11.56
CA ASN A 21 19.15 7.06 -10.92
C ASN A 21 20.11 7.75 -11.88
N ASP A 22 20.00 9.06 -12.02
CA ASP A 22 20.76 9.90 -12.94
C ASP A 22 21.26 11.12 -12.19
N ASP A 23 22.52 11.08 -11.79
CA ASP A 23 23.22 12.16 -11.07
C ASP A 23 22.54 12.58 -9.76
N VAL A 24 22.11 11.59 -8.95
CA VAL A 24 21.36 11.82 -7.70
C VAL A 24 22.30 12.14 -6.56
N SER A 25 22.06 13.27 -5.89
CA SER A 25 22.75 13.65 -4.66
C SER A 25 21.75 13.89 -3.53
N ILE A 26 21.98 13.26 -2.37
CA ILE A 26 21.20 13.46 -1.14
C ILE A 26 22.15 13.48 0.05
N ARG A 27 21.73 14.11 1.15
CA ARG A 27 22.53 14.20 2.38
C ARG A 27 21.68 14.07 3.62
N LEU A 28 22.07 13.15 4.52
CA LEU A 28 21.49 12.96 5.84
C LEU A 28 22.48 13.47 6.90
N ARG A 29 21.99 14.28 7.84
CA ARG A 29 22.75 14.80 8.98
C ARG A 29 22.38 14.07 10.27
N PRO A 30 23.26 14.11 11.31
CA PRO A 30 22.93 13.58 12.64
C PRO A 30 21.67 14.21 13.22
N GLY A 31 20.81 13.37 13.82
CA GLY A 31 19.60 13.82 14.49
C GLY A 31 18.53 14.41 13.57
N ARG A 32 18.56 14.07 12.28
CA ARG A 32 17.62 14.61 11.29
C ARG A 32 16.89 13.48 10.55
N ILE A 33 15.69 13.80 10.09
CA ILE A 33 14.88 12.95 9.23
C ILE A 33 14.88 13.53 7.83
N LEU A 34 15.48 12.80 6.89
CA LEU A 34 15.43 13.08 5.46
C LEU A 34 14.30 12.28 4.83
N ALA A 35 13.24 12.95 4.41
CA ALA A 35 12.20 12.30 3.63
C ALA A 35 12.61 12.20 2.15
N LEU A 36 12.52 11.00 1.60
CA LEU A 36 12.75 10.72 0.19
C LEU A 36 11.41 10.41 -0.50
N LEU A 37 10.91 11.36 -1.26
CA LEU A 37 9.64 11.28 -1.98
C LEU A 37 9.82 10.99 -3.46
N GLY A 38 8.77 10.50 -4.10
CA GLY A 38 8.68 10.27 -5.54
C GLY A 38 7.62 9.24 -5.88
N GLU A 39 7.13 9.24 -7.10
CA GLU A 39 6.22 8.22 -7.60
C GLU A 39 6.88 6.83 -7.67
N ASN A 40 6.05 5.79 -7.87
CA ASN A 40 6.57 4.44 -8.11
C ASN A 40 7.41 4.42 -9.40
N GLY A 41 8.62 3.85 -9.30
CA GLY A 41 9.60 3.89 -10.40
C GLY A 41 10.41 5.17 -10.49
N ALA A 42 10.28 6.12 -9.56
CA ALA A 42 11.10 7.35 -9.52
C ALA A 42 12.58 7.10 -9.19
N GLY A 43 12.95 5.89 -8.78
CA GLY A 43 14.33 5.53 -8.43
C GLY A 43 14.64 5.46 -6.92
N LYS A 44 13.64 5.66 -6.04
CA LYS A 44 13.82 5.64 -4.58
C LYS A 44 14.45 4.35 -4.06
N SER A 45 13.80 3.20 -4.31
CA SER A 45 14.29 1.90 -3.85
C SER A 45 15.65 1.54 -4.47
N THR A 46 15.93 1.98 -5.71
CA THR A 46 17.26 1.81 -6.32
C THR A 46 18.32 2.60 -5.56
N LEU A 47 18.06 3.87 -5.26
CA LEU A 47 18.97 4.71 -4.49
C LEU A 47 19.23 4.13 -3.10
N VAL A 48 18.17 3.71 -2.41
CA VAL A 48 18.27 3.08 -1.09
C VAL A 48 19.10 1.79 -1.13
N ASN A 49 18.88 0.95 -2.14
CA ASN A 49 19.67 -0.28 -2.33
C ASN A 49 21.15 0.04 -2.64
N VAL A 50 21.47 1.16 -3.26
CA VAL A 50 22.85 1.65 -3.39
C VAL A 50 23.41 2.07 -2.05
N LEU A 51 22.65 2.85 -1.25
CA LEU A 51 23.07 3.30 0.08
C LEU A 51 23.23 2.15 1.09
N PHE A 52 22.47 1.08 0.93
CA PHE A 52 22.55 -0.13 1.76
C PHE A 52 23.52 -1.19 1.21
N GLY A 53 24.21 -0.90 0.09
CA GLY A 53 25.23 -1.78 -0.49
C GLY A 53 24.69 -2.98 -1.28
N MET A 54 23.37 -3.06 -1.53
CA MET A 54 22.80 -4.12 -2.38
C MET A 54 23.13 -3.91 -3.87
N TYR A 55 23.29 -2.66 -4.29
CA TYR A 55 23.71 -2.31 -5.64
C TYR A 55 24.95 -1.43 -5.60
N ARG A 56 25.90 -1.66 -6.50
CA ARG A 56 26.99 -0.71 -6.75
C ARG A 56 26.51 0.37 -7.70
N PRO A 57 26.80 1.65 -7.46
CA PRO A 57 26.56 2.71 -8.42
C PRO A 57 27.43 2.51 -9.67
N ASP A 58 26.95 2.92 -10.83
CA ASP A 58 27.73 2.91 -12.06
C ASP A 58 28.66 4.14 -12.15
N SER A 59 28.25 5.26 -11.49
CA SER A 59 29.09 6.42 -11.22
C SER A 59 28.61 7.14 -9.95
N GLY A 60 29.42 8.06 -9.44
CA GLY A 60 29.20 8.73 -8.18
C GLY A 60 29.72 7.91 -6.99
N GLN A 61 29.38 8.32 -5.78
CA GLN A 61 29.91 7.69 -4.56
C GLN A 61 28.94 7.77 -3.38
N VAL A 62 29.11 6.83 -2.46
CA VAL A 62 28.43 6.82 -1.15
C VAL A 62 29.40 7.37 -0.12
N VAL A 63 28.91 8.24 0.76
CA VAL A 63 29.66 8.82 1.88
C VAL A 63 28.99 8.41 3.18
N ILE A 64 29.76 7.86 4.12
CA ILE A 64 29.31 7.50 5.48
C ILE A 64 30.24 8.18 6.48
N LYS A 65 29.68 8.95 7.41
CA LYS A 65 30.44 9.68 8.45
C LYS A 65 31.60 10.50 7.87
N ASP A 66 31.28 11.27 6.81
CA ASP A 66 32.22 12.12 6.05
C ASP A 66 33.30 11.35 5.25
N GLU A 67 33.29 10.00 5.23
CA GLU A 67 34.22 9.19 4.47
C GLU A 67 33.56 8.59 3.22
N THR A 68 34.23 8.68 2.06
CA THR A 68 33.79 7.99 0.85
C THR A 68 34.05 6.50 0.99
N VAL A 69 33.02 5.69 0.72
CA VAL A 69 33.07 4.24 0.88
C VAL A 69 32.65 3.50 -0.38
N ASP A 70 33.26 2.35 -0.64
CA ASP A 70 32.80 1.37 -1.64
C ASP A 70 32.16 0.20 -0.88
N LEU A 71 30.83 0.16 -0.87
CA LEU A 71 30.08 -0.87 -0.16
C LEU A 71 30.10 -2.19 -0.96
N HIS A 72 30.46 -3.28 -0.29
CA HIS A 72 30.59 -4.60 -0.88
C HIS A 72 29.38 -5.51 -0.64
N GLY A 73 28.41 -5.04 0.17
CA GLY A 73 27.18 -5.74 0.49
C GLY A 73 26.47 -5.13 1.69
N PRO A 74 25.28 -5.65 2.05
CA PRO A 74 24.53 -5.21 3.22
C PRO A 74 25.31 -5.35 4.53
N ASP A 75 26.11 -6.43 4.68
CA ASP A 75 26.91 -6.66 5.90
C ASP A 75 27.94 -5.54 6.12
N ASP A 76 28.54 -5.02 5.04
CA ASP A 76 29.47 -3.89 5.10
C ASP A 76 28.72 -2.59 5.51
N ALA A 77 27.52 -2.35 4.98
CA ALA A 77 26.69 -1.24 5.38
C ALA A 77 26.28 -1.32 6.87
N ILE A 78 25.84 -2.50 7.32
CA ILE A 78 25.46 -2.76 8.71
C ILE A 78 26.67 -2.52 9.65
N SER A 79 27.85 -3.05 9.30
CA SER A 79 29.08 -2.86 10.11
C SER A 79 29.48 -1.40 10.24
N ARG A 80 29.04 -0.52 9.30
CA ARG A 80 29.27 0.92 9.31
C ARG A 80 28.16 1.71 10.00
N GLY A 81 27.16 1.00 10.57
CA GLY A 81 26.06 1.60 11.33
C GLY A 81 24.86 1.99 10.48
N ILE A 82 24.64 1.38 9.32
CA ILE A 82 23.42 1.58 8.54
C ILE A 82 22.47 0.41 8.80
N GLY A 83 21.30 0.70 9.38
CA GLY A 83 20.18 -0.24 9.52
C GLY A 83 19.11 0.03 8.45
N MET A 84 18.37 -1.01 8.06
CA MET A 84 17.24 -0.87 7.14
C MET A 84 16.04 -1.63 7.64
N VAL A 85 14.88 -0.98 7.62
CA VAL A 85 13.56 -1.56 7.84
C VAL A 85 12.86 -1.60 6.48
N HIS A 86 12.55 -2.81 6.03
CA HIS A 86 11.96 -3.06 4.72
C HIS A 86 10.43 -2.89 4.74
N GLN A 87 9.85 -2.63 3.60
CA GLN A 87 8.40 -2.55 3.41
C GLN A 87 7.67 -3.85 3.81
N HIS A 88 8.30 -5.01 3.58
CA HIS A 88 7.84 -6.30 4.06
C HIS A 88 8.77 -6.79 5.17
N PHE A 89 8.21 -7.11 6.32
CA PHE A 89 8.97 -7.51 7.49
C PHE A 89 9.88 -8.69 7.21
N GLN A 90 11.12 -8.56 7.65
CA GLN A 90 12.15 -9.60 7.53
C GLN A 90 12.22 -10.41 8.85
N LEU A 91 11.04 -10.75 9.41
CA LEU A 91 10.90 -11.52 10.62
C LEU A 91 10.60 -12.99 10.30
N VAL A 92 11.06 -13.89 11.16
CA VAL A 92 10.78 -15.33 11.08
C VAL A 92 9.60 -15.63 12.01
N PRO A 93 8.38 -15.89 11.48
CA PRO A 93 7.15 -15.93 12.28
C PRO A 93 7.18 -16.93 13.46
N PRO A 94 7.69 -18.19 13.32
CA PRO A 94 7.68 -19.18 14.40
C PRO A 94 8.77 -18.95 15.47
N MET A 95 9.62 -17.93 15.33
CA MET A 95 10.65 -17.59 16.30
C MET A 95 10.15 -16.56 17.31
N ARG A 96 10.75 -16.56 18.51
CA ARG A 96 10.51 -15.51 19.50
C ARG A 96 11.10 -14.18 19.06
N VAL A 97 10.62 -13.10 19.64
CA VAL A 97 11.11 -11.74 19.39
C VAL A 97 12.62 -11.66 19.63
N VAL A 98 13.11 -12.15 20.79
CA VAL A 98 14.55 -12.13 21.11
C VAL A 98 15.37 -12.87 20.06
N GLU A 99 14.91 -14.04 19.61
CA GLU A 99 15.60 -14.85 18.60
C GLU A 99 15.66 -14.13 17.24
N ASN A 100 14.57 -13.44 16.86
CA ASN A 100 14.53 -12.64 15.62
C ASN A 100 15.50 -11.45 15.66
N ILE A 101 15.58 -10.76 16.81
CA ILE A 101 16.41 -9.56 16.96
C ILE A 101 17.90 -9.93 16.88
N VAL A 102 18.32 -10.99 17.57
CA VAL A 102 19.74 -11.36 17.61
C VAL A 102 20.20 -12.24 16.46
N LEU A 103 19.29 -12.66 15.59
CA LEU A 103 19.59 -13.56 14.46
C LEU A 103 20.74 -13.03 13.60
N GLY A 104 21.84 -13.78 13.53
CA GLY A 104 23.07 -13.41 12.81
C GLY A 104 24.03 -12.49 13.58
N ASP A 105 23.73 -12.17 14.86
CA ASP A 105 24.62 -11.46 15.80
C ASP A 105 24.32 -11.97 17.22
N GLU A 106 24.24 -13.32 17.36
CA GLU A 106 23.88 -13.96 18.61
C GLU A 106 25.02 -13.82 19.63
N PRO A 107 24.78 -13.36 20.87
CA PRO A 107 25.75 -13.41 21.93
C PRO A 107 26.07 -14.88 22.26
N THR A 108 27.34 -15.19 22.41
CA THR A 108 27.79 -16.56 22.67
C THR A 108 28.57 -16.69 23.97
N LYS A 109 28.28 -17.76 24.72
CA LYS A 109 29.01 -18.14 25.92
C LYS A 109 29.46 -19.57 25.79
N ARG A 110 30.79 -19.79 25.87
CA ARG A 110 31.41 -21.12 25.72
C ARG A 110 31.04 -21.85 24.41
N GLY A 111 30.80 -21.11 23.34
CA GLY A 111 30.42 -21.64 22.00
C GLY A 111 28.95 -22.01 21.83
N LEU A 112 28.10 -21.67 22.80
CA LEU A 112 26.64 -21.78 22.69
C LEU A 112 26.00 -20.39 22.70
N VAL A 113 24.85 -20.24 22.06
CA VAL A 113 24.09 -19.00 22.11
C VAL A 113 23.63 -18.70 23.54
N ASP A 114 23.87 -17.47 24.01
CA ASP A 114 23.46 -16.99 25.33
C ASP A 114 22.17 -16.17 25.21
N LEU A 115 21.02 -16.88 25.24
CA LEU A 115 19.70 -16.23 25.14
C LEU A 115 19.36 -15.34 26.34
N ASP A 116 19.95 -15.59 27.51
CA ASP A 116 19.71 -14.74 28.68
C ASP A 116 20.40 -13.38 28.52
N GLU A 117 21.63 -13.37 28.00
CA GLU A 117 22.34 -12.14 27.64
C GLU A 117 21.60 -11.40 26.52
N ALA A 118 21.15 -12.12 25.47
CA ALA A 118 20.35 -11.58 24.39
C ALA A 118 19.09 -10.89 24.91
N ARG A 119 18.33 -11.58 25.79
CA ARG A 119 17.11 -11.07 26.40
C ARG A 119 17.37 -9.79 27.19
N ASN A 120 18.37 -9.77 28.05
CA ASN A 120 18.70 -8.61 28.86
C ASN A 120 19.00 -7.39 27.98
N ARG A 121 19.78 -7.57 26.92
CA ARG A 121 20.13 -6.51 25.99
C ARG A 121 18.91 -6.01 25.18
N VAL A 122 18.03 -6.92 24.77
CA VAL A 122 16.76 -6.57 24.08
C VAL A 122 15.85 -5.76 24.98
N VAL A 123 15.70 -6.15 26.26
CA VAL A 123 14.91 -5.41 27.25
C VAL A 123 15.49 -4.02 27.47
N GLU A 124 16.80 -3.91 27.70
CA GLU A 124 17.48 -2.62 27.88
C GLU A 124 17.26 -1.67 26.70
N LEU A 125 17.38 -2.18 25.47
CA LEU A 125 17.13 -1.38 24.26
C LEU A 125 15.65 -1.01 24.11
N SER A 126 14.74 -1.95 24.40
CA SER A 126 13.30 -1.71 24.37
C SER A 126 12.89 -0.61 25.33
N GLU A 127 13.39 -0.64 26.56
CA GLU A 127 13.16 0.41 27.57
C GLU A 127 13.80 1.75 27.16
N ARG A 128 15.06 1.69 26.69
CA ARG A 128 15.81 2.90 26.27
C ARG A 128 15.10 3.68 25.16
N TYR A 129 14.46 2.98 24.23
CA TYR A 129 13.83 3.58 23.05
C TYR A 129 12.28 3.60 23.13
N GLY A 130 11.69 3.21 24.28
CA GLY A 130 10.23 3.27 24.48
C GLY A 130 9.43 2.36 23.56
N LEU A 131 10.05 1.24 23.09
CA LEU A 131 9.41 0.36 22.10
C LEU A 131 8.47 -0.68 22.70
N GLU A 132 8.52 -0.90 24.02
CA GLU A 132 7.62 -1.77 24.81
C GLU A 132 7.36 -3.15 24.19
N ILE A 133 8.42 -3.99 24.04
CA ILE A 133 8.35 -5.30 23.40
C ILE A 133 8.56 -6.41 24.41
N ASP A 134 7.72 -7.46 24.37
CA ASP A 134 7.94 -8.71 25.08
C ASP A 134 8.95 -9.59 24.31
N PRO A 135 10.17 -9.82 24.83
CA PRO A 135 11.20 -10.61 24.15
C PRO A 135 10.84 -12.09 23.97
N ASP A 136 9.92 -12.59 24.78
CA ASP A 136 9.52 -14.01 24.80
C ASP A 136 8.29 -14.30 23.94
N ALA A 137 7.57 -13.31 23.45
CA ALA A 137 6.43 -13.47 22.56
C ALA A 137 6.85 -14.11 21.22
N LEU A 138 5.96 -14.91 20.62
CA LEU A 138 6.12 -15.40 19.26
C LEU A 138 5.80 -14.29 18.26
N VAL A 139 6.61 -14.14 17.22
CA VAL A 139 6.39 -13.09 16.22
C VAL A 139 5.07 -13.27 15.48
N GLU A 140 4.64 -14.50 15.21
CA GLU A 140 3.38 -14.80 14.51
C GLU A 140 2.12 -14.40 15.31
N ASP A 141 2.25 -14.25 16.63
CA ASP A 141 1.15 -13.86 17.52
C ASP A 141 1.08 -12.32 17.71
N LEU A 142 2.09 -11.59 17.22
CA LEU A 142 2.15 -10.13 17.40
C LEU A 142 1.26 -9.39 16.41
N PRO A 143 0.54 -8.36 16.85
CA PRO A 143 -0.05 -7.37 15.95
C PRO A 143 0.99 -6.73 15.03
N VAL A 144 0.56 -6.27 13.86
CA VAL A 144 1.47 -5.72 12.82
C VAL A 144 2.31 -4.55 13.35
N GLY A 145 1.70 -3.64 14.13
CA GLY A 145 2.43 -2.52 14.75
C GLY A 145 3.54 -2.98 15.72
N MET A 146 3.34 -4.11 16.42
CA MET A 146 4.38 -4.69 17.28
C MET A 146 5.49 -5.34 16.46
N GLN A 147 5.16 -6.02 15.35
CA GLN A 147 6.17 -6.56 14.42
C GLN A 147 7.05 -5.45 13.85
N GLN A 148 6.48 -4.28 13.54
CA GLN A 148 7.23 -3.10 13.11
C GLN A 148 8.26 -2.64 14.14
N ARG A 149 7.85 -2.61 15.44
CA ARG A 149 8.77 -2.26 16.53
C ARG A 149 9.91 -3.28 16.67
N VAL A 150 9.63 -4.56 16.46
CA VAL A 150 10.67 -5.63 16.45
C VAL A 150 11.68 -5.38 15.35
N GLU A 151 11.26 -5.02 14.12
CA GLU A 151 12.17 -4.68 13.02
C GLU A 151 13.07 -3.48 13.34
N ILE A 152 12.49 -2.42 13.96
CA ILE A 152 13.26 -1.25 14.38
C ILE A 152 14.29 -1.67 15.45
N LEU A 153 13.85 -2.41 16.46
CA LEU A 153 14.73 -2.86 17.54
C LEU A 153 15.86 -3.77 17.04
N LYS A 154 15.58 -4.61 16.04
CA LYS A 154 16.58 -5.44 15.36
C LYS A 154 17.68 -4.61 14.70
N ALA A 155 17.31 -3.51 14.02
CA ALA A 155 18.29 -2.59 13.45
C ALA A 155 19.10 -1.86 14.54
N LEU A 156 18.45 -1.40 15.62
CA LEU A 156 19.10 -0.72 16.74
C LEU A 156 20.00 -1.65 17.56
N TYR A 157 19.67 -2.94 17.67
CA TYR A 157 20.49 -3.94 18.33
C TYR A 157 21.89 -4.03 17.71
N ARG A 158 21.99 -3.80 16.40
CA ARG A 158 23.24 -3.79 15.63
C ARG A 158 23.94 -2.42 15.64
N ASN A 159 23.61 -1.54 16.60
CA ASN A 159 24.17 -0.21 16.77
C ASN A 159 24.07 0.68 15.51
N ALA A 160 22.90 0.73 14.90
CA ALA A 160 22.67 1.62 13.77
C ALA A 160 22.79 3.10 14.18
N ASP A 161 23.54 3.90 13.41
CA ASP A 161 23.60 5.36 13.48
C ASP A 161 22.68 5.98 12.42
N VAL A 162 22.36 5.23 11.39
CA VAL A 162 21.43 5.59 10.31
C VAL A 162 20.37 4.49 10.19
N LEU A 163 19.11 4.90 10.14
CA LEU A 163 17.99 4.00 9.90
C LEU A 163 17.30 4.39 8.58
N ILE A 164 17.30 3.46 7.62
CA ILE A 164 16.56 3.60 6.38
C ILE A 164 15.21 2.90 6.55
N MET A 165 14.11 3.62 6.35
CA MET A 165 12.75 3.09 6.52
C MET A 165 11.98 3.19 5.22
N ASP A 166 11.61 2.04 4.65
CA ASP A 166 10.90 1.96 3.37
C ASP A 166 9.41 1.67 3.62
N GLU A 167 8.56 2.69 3.44
CA GLU A 167 7.10 2.68 3.65
C GLU A 167 6.65 2.07 5.00
N PRO A 168 7.19 2.54 6.14
CA PRO A 168 7.00 1.86 7.41
C PRO A 168 5.57 1.92 7.97
N THR A 169 4.72 2.78 7.45
CA THR A 169 3.33 3.00 7.92
C THR A 169 2.28 2.38 7.00
N GLY A 170 2.71 1.64 5.97
CA GLY A 170 1.80 1.14 4.93
C GLY A 170 0.73 0.15 5.40
N VAL A 171 0.96 -0.49 6.54
CA VAL A 171 0.08 -1.54 7.11
C VAL A 171 -0.44 -1.17 8.51
N LEU A 172 -0.15 0.05 8.98
CA LEU A 172 -0.53 0.53 10.32
C LEU A 172 -1.87 1.29 10.30
N THR A 173 -2.58 1.22 11.41
CA THR A 173 -3.69 2.15 11.67
C THR A 173 -3.17 3.58 11.78
N PRO A 174 -4.01 4.62 11.60
CA PRO A 174 -3.59 6.01 11.77
C PRO A 174 -2.95 6.28 13.14
N GLN A 175 -3.50 5.72 14.22
CA GLN A 175 -2.97 5.90 15.58
C GLN A 175 -1.62 5.21 15.76
N GLU A 176 -1.45 3.99 15.22
CA GLU A 176 -0.16 3.30 15.23
C GLU A 176 0.89 4.05 14.40
N ALA A 177 0.48 4.64 13.26
CA ALA A 177 1.36 5.45 12.44
C ALA A 177 1.82 6.72 13.20
N ASP A 178 0.89 7.46 13.81
CA ASP A 178 1.20 8.65 14.62
C ASP A 178 2.12 8.31 15.80
N HIS A 179 1.87 7.17 16.47
CA HIS A 179 2.74 6.69 17.53
C HIS A 179 4.15 6.35 17.01
N LEU A 180 4.24 5.64 15.88
CA LEU A 180 5.52 5.33 15.24
C LEU A 180 6.30 6.61 14.88
N LEU A 181 5.62 7.61 14.29
CA LEU A 181 6.24 8.88 13.96
C LEU A 181 6.80 9.59 15.21
N GLY A 182 6.09 9.51 16.34
CA GLY A 182 6.58 9.99 17.64
C GLY A 182 7.86 9.29 18.08
N VAL A 183 7.88 7.95 18.04
CA VAL A 183 9.08 7.14 18.35
C VAL A 183 10.26 7.50 17.45
N LEU A 184 10.04 7.66 16.14
CA LEU A 184 11.10 8.04 15.21
C LEU A 184 11.68 9.43 15.54
N ARG A 185 10.85 10.36 15.97
CA ARG A 185 11.30 11.69 16.38
C ARG A 185 12.18 11.60 17.65
N GLU A 186 11.77 10.83 18.65
CA GLU A 186 12.56 10.59 19.87
C GLU A 186 13.89 9.92 19.55
N LEU A 187 13.92 8.95 18.63
CA LEU A 187 15.16 8.32 18.17
C LEU A 187 16.14 9.34 17.57
N THR A 188 15.66 10.35 16.84
CA THR A 188 16.56 11.38 16.29
C THR A 188 17.18 12.28 17.36
N GLU A 189 16.54 12.47 18.51
CA GLU A 189 17.11 13.22 19.62
C GLU A 189 18.36 12.54 20.22
N THR A 190 18.52 11.24 20.02
CA THR A 190 19.73 10.50 20.40
C THR A 190 20.89 10.69 19.42
N GLY A 191 20.67 11.41 18.30
CA GLY A 191 21.64 11.62 17.23
C GLY A 191 21.48 10.65 16.04
N LEU A 192 20.54 9.72 16.10
CA LEU A 192 20.22 8.80 14.98
C LEU A 192 19.74 9.61 13.77
N GLY A 193 20.26 9.31 12.57
CA GLY A 193 19.75 9.88 11.32
C GLY A 193 18.75 8.92 10.67
N ILE A 194 17.67 9.44 10.10
CA ILE A 194 16.63 8.62 9.47
C ILE A 194 16.43 9.04 8.02
N VAL A 195 16.48 8.06 7.09
CA VAL A 195 15.97 8.22 5.72
C VAL A 195 14.58 7.60 5.70
N PHE A 196 13.58 8.46 5.54
CA PHE A 196 12.17 8.07 5.59
C PHE A 196 11.55 8.08 4.19
N ILE A 197 11.17 6.92 3.70
CA ILE A 197 10.60 6.75 2.36
C ILE A 197 9.12 6.46 2.51
N THR A 198 8.30 7.32 1.94
CA THR A 198 6.85 7.16 1.90
C THR A 198 6.26 7.90 0.71
N HIS A 199 5.05 7.56 0.33
CA HIS A 199 4.23 8.34 -0.60
C HIS A 199 3.11 9.13 0.13
N LYS A 200 2.98 8.97 1.46
CA LYS A 200 2.00 9.64 2.30
C LYS A 200 2.49 11.03 2.69
N LEU A 201 2.04 12.05 1.96
CA LEU A 201 2.55 13.42 2.06
C LEU A 201 2.34 14.05 3.46
N ARG A 202 1.23 13.69 4.14
CA ARG A 202 0.94 14.18 5.50
C ARG A 202 1.98 13.70 6.50
N GLU A 203 2.40 12.43 6.41
CA GLU A 203 3.44 11.88 7.29
C GLU A 203 4.76 12.63 7.10
N VAL A 204 5.11 12.91 5.84
CA VAL A 204 6.33 13.65 5.51
C VAL A 204 6.29 15.05 6.12
N LEU A 205 5.20 15.78 5.95
CA LEU A 205 5.04 17.11 6.53
C LEU A 205 5.04 17.12 8.06
N ALA A 206 4.61 16.01 8.69
CA ALA A 206 4.60 15.87 10.15
C ALA A 206 5.98 15.56 10.74
N ILE A 207 6.82 14.76 10.03
CA ILE A 207 8.04 14.24 10.66
C ILE A 207 9.35 14.73 10.02
N ALA A 208 9.37 15.05 8.72
CA ALA A 208 10.62 15.37 8.04
C ALA A 208 11.24 16.67 8.50
N ASP A 209 12.56 16.72 8.49
CA ASP A 209 13.35 17.96 8.62
C ASP A 209 13.75 18.47 7.24
N ASP A 210 14.19 17.56 6.37
CA ASP A 210 14.57 17.85 5.00
C ASP A 210 13.78 16.91 4.06
N ILE A 211 13.36 17.41 2.91
CA ILE A 211 12.57 16.66 1.92
C ILE A 211 13.28 16.71 0.58
N VAL A 212 13.51 15.55 -0.02
CA VAL A 212 14.04 15.41 -1.37
C VAL A 212 13.00 14.69 -2.24
N VAL A 213 12.69 15.27 -3.40
CA VAL A 213 11.74 14.70 -4.35
C VAL A 213 12.47 14.14 -5.56
N LEU A 214 12.29 12.84 -5.79
CA LEU A 214 12.77 12.14 -6.98
C LEU A 214 11.67 11.99 -8.03
N ARG A 215 12.02 12.24 -9.30
CA ARG A 215 11.17 11.98 -10.46
C ARG A 215 12.01 11.56 -11.65
N ASN A 216 11.65 10.42 -12.27
CA ASN A 216 12.37 9.86 -13.41
C ASN A 216 13.88 9.69 -13.15
N GLY A 217 14.26 9.23 -11.99
CA GLY A 217 15.64 9.00 -11.58
C GLY A 217 16.44 10.23 -11.20
N LYS A 218 15.85 11.43 -11.14
CA LYS A 218 16.52 12.70 -10.81
C LYS A 218 15.91 13.36 -9.59
N VAL A 219 16.73 14.13 -8.86
CA VAL A 219 16.24 15.08 -7.87
C VAL A 219 15.60 16.25 -8.61
N VAL A 220 14.30 16.48 -8.38
CA VAL A 220 13.55 17.57 -9.00
C VAL A 220 13.23 18.70 -8.02
N GLY A 221 13.43 18.49 -6.72
CA GLY A 221 13.24 19.49 -5.69
C GLY A 221 13.81 19.06 -4.34
N GLU A 222 14.30 20.04 -3.61
CA GLU A 222 14.69 19.94 -2.20
C GLU A 222 13.94 21.03 -1.44
N THR A 223 13.34 20.68 -0.31
CA THR A 223 12.52 21.61 0.47
C THR A 223 12.45 21.18 1.96
N THR A 224 11.70 21.93 2.76
CA THR A 224 11.38 21.59 4.15
C THR A 224 9.87 21.68 4.36
N PRO A 225 9.30 21.04 5.40
CA PRO A 225 7.86 21.11 5.67
C PRO A 225 7.31 22.53 5.78
N SER A 226 8.10 23.46 6.32
CA SER A 226 7.70 24.87 6.46
C SER A 226 7.65 25.67 5.15
N GLN A 227 8.24 25.15 4.07
CA GLN A 227 8.36 25.82 2.77
C GLN A 227 7.44 25.21 1.70
N THR A 228 6.67 24.19 2.05
CA THR A 228 5.84 23.47 1.09
C THR A 228 4.48 23.08 1.69
N SER A 229 3.66 22.42 0.90
CA SER A 229 2.36 21.85 1.29
C SER A 229 2.18 20.48 0.64
N GLU A 230 1.15 19.72 1.04
CA GLU A 230 0.81 18.44 0.37
C GLU A 230 0.66 18.64 -1.15
N SER A 231 -0.07 19.68 -1.56
CA SER A 231 -0.26 20.00 -2.98
C SER A 231 1.04 20.34 -3.69
N GLY A 232 1.94 21.10 -3.05
CA GLY A 232 3.26 21.44 -3.60
C GLY A 232 4.15 20.21 -3.76
N LEU A 233 4.15 19.30 -2.78
CA LEU A 233 4.88 18.04 -2.87
C LEU A 233 4.32 17.14 -3.97
N ALA A 234 2.99 17.02 -4.06
CA ALA A 234 2.34 16.25 -5.12
C ALA A 234 2.68 16.80 -6.51
N GLU A 235 2.69 18.13 -6.69
CA GLU A 235 3.06 18.75 -7.95
C GLU A 235 4.53 18.49 -8.33
N MET A 236 5.46 18.54 -7.38
CA MET A 236 6.87 18.19 -7.61
C MET A 236 7.01 16.72 -8.02
N MET A 237 6.28 15.80 -7.35
CA MET A 237 6.34 14.36 -7.63
C MET A 237 5.79 14.03 -9.02
N VAL A 238 4.63 14.56 -9.38
CA VAL A 238 3.92 14.24 -10.64
C VAL A 238 4.41 15.10 -11.81
N GLY A 239 4.84 16.34 -11.53
CA GLY A 239 5.30 17.31 -12.53
C GLY A 239 4.18 18.13 -13.18
N ARG A 240 2.98 18.07 -12.65
CA ARG A 240 1.81 18.88 -12.97
C ARG A 240 0.99 19.13 -11.71
N SER A 241 0.12 20.12 -11.75
CA SER A 241 -0.85 20.28 -10.67
C SER A 241 -1.73 19.04 -10.53
N VAL A 242 -1.96 18.61 -9.31
CA VAL A 242 -2.74 17.42 -8.94
C VAL A 242 -3.82 17.82 -7.96
N VAL A 243 -5.03 17.34 -8.19
CA VAL A 243 -6.14 17.48 -7.26
C VAL A 243 -6.10 16.29 -6.29
N LEU A 244 -5.60 16.51 -5.09
CA LEU A 244 -5.48 15.45 -4.06
C LEU A 244 -6.85 15.02 -3.52
N GLN A 245 -7.81 15.96 -3.44
CA GLN A 245 -9.19 15.67 -3.08
C GLN A 245 -10.09 15.99 -4.28
N VAL A 246 -10.70 14.96 -4.84
CA VAL A 246 -11.63 15.14 -5.95
C VAL A 246 -12.94 15.71 -5.37
N GLU A 247 -13.40 16.82 -5.93
CA GLU A 247 -14.71 17.36 -5.57
C GLU A 247 -15.81 16.35 -5.93
N LYS A 248 -16.64 16.00 -4.96
CA LYS A 248 -17.79 15.12 -5.16
C LYS A 248 -19.09 15.89 -5.04
N SER A 249 -20.03 15.61 -5.94
CA SER A 249 -21.40 16.08 -5.86
C SER A 249 -22.11 15.42 -4.67
N VAL A 250 -23.18 16.02 -4.18
CA VAL A 250 -24.04 15.38 -3.17
C VAL A 250 -24.68 14.14 -3.81
N ALA A 251 -24.56 13.00 -3.13
CA ALA A 251 -25.16 11.75 -3.60
C ALA A 251 -26.70 11.85 -3.61
N THR A 252 -27.30 11.17 -4.58
CA THR A 252 -28.75 11.00 -4.65
C THR A 252 -29.03 9.48 -4.64
N PRO A 253 -29.03 8.83 -3.45
CA PRO A 253 -29.22 7.39 -3.35
C PRO A 253 -30.57 6.95 -3.91
N GLY A 254 -30.54 5.96 -4.80
CA GLY A 254 -31.71 5.34 -5.39
C GLY A 254 -32.14 4.05 -4.70
N GLU A 255 -32.58 3.06 -5.50
CA GLU A 255 -32.98 1.73 -5.03
C GLU A 255 -31.78 0.94 -4.47
N VAL A 256 -32.07 -0.02 -3.59
CA VAL A 256 -31.05 -0.94 -3.03
C VAL A 256 -30.58 -1.89 -4.14
N VAL A 257 -29.29 -1.88 -4.42
CA VAL A 257 -28.65 -2.75 -5.43
C VAL A 257 -27.99 -3.96 -4.77
N LEU A 258 -27.27 -3.75 -3.66
CA LEU A 258 -26.69 -4.84 -2.86
C LEU A 258 -27.34 -4.85 -1.48
N LYS A 259 -27.81 -6.03 -1.07
CA LYS A 259 -28.31 -6.27 0.27
C LYS A 259 -27.62 -7.49 0.87
N VAL A 260 -27.07 -7.31 2.04
CA VAL A 260 -26.38 -8.36 2.80
C VAL A 260 -27.08 -8.51 4.14
N ASN A 261 -27.52 -9.75 4.47
CA ASN A 261 -28.21 -10.07 5.70
C ASN A 261 -27.55 -11.24 6.40
N GLN A 262 -27.12 -11.04 7.66
CA GLN A 262 -26.56 -12.06 8.56
C GLN A 262 -25.45 -12.87 7.87
N LEU A 263 -24.53 -12.18 7.14
CA LEU A 263 -23.49 -12.84 6.36
C LEU A 263 -22.38 -13.34 7.29
N GLU A 264 -22.16 -14.65 7.30
CA GLU A 264 -21.02 -15.30 7.96
C GLU A 264 -20.12 -15.95 6.90
N VAL A 265 -18.82 -15.75 7.04
CA VAL A 265 -17.82 -16.28 6.11
C VAL A 265 -16.63 -16.80 6.90
N ASN A 266 -16.14 -17.98 6.53
CA ASN A 266 -14.94 -18.55 7.12
C ASN A 266 -13.69 -18.17 6.30
N ASP A 267 -12.56 -18.00 6.98
CA ASP A 267 -11.24 -17.84 6.38
C ASP A 267 -10.72 -19.17 5.78
N ASP A 268 -9.48 -19.15 5.26
CA ASP A 268 -8.84 -20.33 4.69
C ASP A 268 -8.46 -21.41 5.73
N ARG A 269 -8.48 -21.06 7.04
CA ARG A 269 -8.23 -21.95 8.18
C ARG A 269 -9.52 -22.52 8.76
N GLY A 270 -10.69 -22.10 8.24
CA GLY A 270 -12.01 -22.49 8.73
C GLY A 270 -12.47 -21.72 9.97
N GLN A 271 -11.81 -20.63 10.33
CA GLN A 271 -12.22 -19.72 11.40
C GLN A 271 -13.22 -18.68 10.85
N ILE A 272 -14.10 -18.19 11.71
CA ILE A 272 -15.07 -17.14 11.33
C ILE A 272 -14.29 -15.85 11.07
N ALA A 273 -14.31 -15.38 9.83
CA ALA A 273 -13.72 -14.12 9.41
C ALA A 273 -14.74 -12.99 9.29
N LEU A 274 -16.02 -13.34 9.02
CA LEU A 274 -17.15 -12.39 9.08
C LEU A 274 -18.26 -13.01 9.92
N ASP A 275 -18.78 -12.21 10.86
CA ASP A 275 -19.75 -12.65 11.86
C ASP A 275 -21.04 -11.82 11.77
N GLY A 276 -22.02 -12.34 11.03
CA GLY A 276 -23.38 -11.82 10.97
C GLY A 276 -23.53 -10.42 10.36
N LEU A 277 -22.75 -10.08 9.29
CA LEU A 277 -22.78 -8.76 8.68
C LEU A 277 -24.14 -8.40 8.08
N ASN A 278 -24.57 -7.15 8.30
CA ASN A 278 -25.80 -6.59 7.74
C ASN A 278 -25.51 -5.20 7.18
N PHE A 279 -25.74 -5.00 5.87
CA PHE A 279 -25.67 -3.69 5.23
C PHE A 279 -26.35 -3.68 3.85
N GLU A 280 -26.58 -2.47 3.35
CA GLU A 280 -27.15 -2.22 2.02
C GLU A 280 -26.32 -1.17 1.28
N VAL A 281 -26.22 -1.30 -0.05
CA VAL A 281 -25.63 -0.29 -0.93
C VAL A 281 -26.66 0.08 -2.00
N ARG A 282 -26.89 1.38 -2.17
CA ARG A 282 -27.90 1.93 -3.06
C ARG A 282 -27.30 2.41 -4.39
N ALA A 283 -28.10 2.44 -5.43
CA ALA A 283 -27.73 3.07 -6.70
C ALA A 283 -27.33 4.53 -6.48
N GLY A 284 -26.24 4.98 -7.09
CA GLY A 284 -25.75 6.34 -6.95
C GLY A 284 -25.14 6.67 -5.57
N GLU A 285 -24.73 5.66 -4.82
CA GLU A 285 -24.12 5.78 -3.50
C GLU A 285 -22.76 5.06 -3.46
N ILE A 286 -21.81 5.63 -2.72
CA ILE A 286 -20.57 4.96 -2.32
C ILE A 286 -20.68 4.61 -0.84
N LEU A 287 -20.78 3.32 -0.52
CA LEU A 287 -20.56 2.81 0.83
C LEU A 287 -19.08 2.47 0.99
N GLY A 288 -18.36 3.22 1.81
CA GLY A 288 -16.98 2.94 2.20
C GLY A 288 -16.94 1.93 3.36
N VAL A 289 -16.16 0.88 3.21
CA VAL A 289 -15.83 -0.06 4.30
C VAL A 289 -14.39 0.22 4.73
N ALA A 290 -14.25 0.91 5.85
CA ALA A 290 -12.97 1.21 6.47
C ALA A 290 -12.53 0.04 7.37
N GLY A 291 -11.24 -0.27 7.39
CA GLY A 291 -10.66 -1.29 8.27
C GLY A 291 -9.22 -1.57 7.92
N VAL A 292 -8.46 -2.14 8.85
CA VAL A 292 -7.09 -2.60 8.59
C VAL A 292 -7.08 -4.02 8.03
N GLU A 293 -6.02 -4.38 7.34
CA GLU A 293 -5.84 -5.71 6.75
C GLU A 293 -5.96 -6.81 7.83
N GLY A 294 -6.71 -7.87 7.51
CA GLY A 294 -6.95 -9.00 8.43
C GLY A 294 -8.29 -8.94 9.20
N ASN A 295 -9.07 -7.88 9.06
CA ASN A 295 -10.36 -7.73 9.75
C ASN A 295 -11.57 -8.26 8.96
N GLY A 296 -11.35 -9.04 7.88
CA GLY A 296 -12.42 -9.66 7.10
C GLY A 296 -12.76 -8.96 5.78
N GLN A 297 -12.07 -7.87 5.40
CA GLN A 297 -12.32 -7.15 4.14
C GLN A 297 -12.16 -8.04 2.92
N ARG A 298 -11.11 -8.87 2.90
CA ARG A 298 -10.84 -9.82 1.81
C ARG A 298 -11.99 -10.83 1.68
N GLU A 299 -12.41 -11.43 2.77
CA GLU A 299 -13.49 -12.41 2.83
C GLU A 299 -14.82 -11.81 2.39
N LEU A 300 -15.08 -10.53 2.74
CA LEU A 300 -16.24 -9.77 2.29
C LEU A 300 -16.25 -9.61 0.77
N VAL A 301 -15.14 -9.13 0.19
CA VAL A 301 -15.01 -8.95 -1.25
C VAL A 301 -15.12 -10.29 -1.99
N GLU A 302 -14.45 -11.34 -1.50
CA GLU A 302 -14.50 -12.69 -2.08
C GLU A 302 -15.92 -13.29 -2.04
N ALA A 303 -16.68 -13.06 -0.94
CA ALA A 303 -18.05 -13.52 -0.82
C ALA A 303 -18.97 -12.82 -1.84
N ILE A 304 -18.89 -11.48 -1.93
CA ILE A 304 -19.74 -10.70 -2.83
C ILE A 304 -19.41 -10.99 -4.30
N THR A 305 -18.16 -11.28 -4.61
CA THR A 305 -17.71 -11.61 -5.98
C THR A 305 -17.90 -13.09 -6.34
N GLY A 306 -18.34 -13.93 -5.39
CA GLY A 306 -18.57 -15.38 -5.58
C GLY A 306 -17.28 -16.20 -5.63
N LEU A 307 -16.16 -15.65 -5.19
CA LEU A 307 -14.88 -16.36 -5.02
C LEU A 307 -14.88 -17.23 -3.76
N ARG A 308 -15.70 -16.88 -2.77
CA ARG A 308 -15.89 -17.58 -1.51
C ARG A 308 -17.38 -17.75 -1.23
N HIS A 309 -17.78 -18.89 -0.68
CA HIS A 309 -19.17 -19.13 -0.34
C HIS A 309 -19.40 -18.84 1.15
N PRO A 310 -20.42 -18.03 1.48
CA PRO A 310 -20.82 -17.82 2.86
C PRO A 310 -21.26 -19.12 3.53
N SER A 311 -21.00 -19.24 4.85
CA SER A 311 -21.49 -20.33 5.68
C SER A 311 -22.94 -20.11 6.13
N VAL A 312 -23.31 -18.86 6.40
CA VAL A 312 -24.63 -18.41 6.82
C VAL A 312 -24.98 -17.11 6.10
N GLY A 313 -26.25 -16.75 6.06
CA GLY A 313 -26.74 -15.47 5.57
C GLY A 313 -27.21 -15.46 4.13
N VAL A 314 -27.69 -14.30 3.71
CA VAL A 314 -28.26 -14.08 2.39
C VAL A 314 -27.65 -12.83 1.76
N MET A 315 -27.30 -12.96 0.49
CA MET A 315 -26.84 -11.85 -0.35
C MET A 315 -27.76 -11.72 -1.56
N GLU A 316 -28.26 -10.50 -1.77
CA GLU A 316 -29.13 -10.16 -2.90
C GLU A 316 -28.45 -9.05 -3.74
N ILE A 317 -28.48 -9.22 -5.06
CA ILE A 317 -28.02 -8.20 -6.01
C ILE A 317 -29.17 -7.89 -6.94
N ASP A 318 -29.61 -6.62 -6.96
CA ASP A 318 -30.73 -6.15 -7.76
C ASP A 318 -32.03 -6.98 -7.51
N GLY A 319 -32.29 -7.30 -6.22
CA GLY A 319 -33.43 -8.09 -5.77
C GLY A 319 -33.37 -9.60 -6.05
N GLU A 320 -32.27 -10.09 -6.64
CA GLU A 320 -32.07 -11.52 -6.85
C GLU A 320 -31.07 -12.10 -5.85
N GLN A 321 -31.45 -13.22 -5.23
CA GLN A 321 -30.57 -13.93 -4.29
C GLN A 321 -29.43 -14.61 -5.07
N LEU A 322 -28.19 -14.24 -4.72
CA LEU A 322 -26.96 -14.73 -5.35
C LEU A 322 -25.93 -15.25 -4.33
N THR A 323 -26.37 -15.65 -3.15
CA THR A 323 -25.50 -16.08 -2.04
C THR A 323 -24.49 -17.17 -2.42
N SER A 324 -24.84 -18.05 -3.36
CA SER A 324 -23.97 -19.11 -3.89
C SER A 324 -23.67 -18.92 -5.38
N GLY A 325 -23.76 -17.70 -5.87
CA GLY A 325 -23.48 -17.37 -7.27
C GLY A 325 -22.00 -17.56 -7.62
N SER A 326 -21.71 -18.18 -8.75
CA SER A 326 -20.33 -18.21 -9.27
C SER A 326 -19.92 -16.81 -9.75
N PRO A 327 -18.60 -16.47 -9.80
CA PRO A 327 -18.12 -15.17 -10.28
C PRO A 327 -18.69 -14.79 -11.64
N ARG A 328 -18.85 -15.76 -12.54
CA ARG A 328 -19.46 -15.54 -13.87
C ARG A 328 -20.93 -15.15 -13.79
N GLN A 329 -21.70 -15.73 -12.87
CA GLN A 329 -23.12 -15.39 -12.68
C GLN A 329 -23.24 -13.97 -12.11
N ILE A 330 -22.41 -13.64 -11.14
CA ILE A 330 -22.35 -12.32 -10.49
C ILE A 330 -21.96 -11.25 -11.52
N THR A 331 -20.90 -11.45 -12.29
CA THR A 331 -20.48 -10.51 -13.35
C THR A 331 -21.58 -10.29 -14.40
N LYS A 332 -22.38 -11.33 -14.73
CA LYS A 332 -23.51 -11.20 -15.67
C LYS A 332 -24.63 -10.32 -15.14
N LYS A 333 -24.73 -10.10 -13.84
CA LYS A 333 -25.70 -9.20 -13.21
C LYS A 333 -25.26 -7.72 -13.20
N GLY A 334 -24.13 -7.41 -13.84
CA GLY A 334 -23.60 -6.07 -13.90
C GLY A 334 -22.70 -5.72 -12.71
N VAL A 335 -22.12 -6.73 -12.06
CA VAL A 335 -21.12 -6.52 -11.01
C VAL A 335 -19.74 -6.39 -11.65
N ALA A 336 -19.06 -5.28 -11.38
CA ALA A 336 -17.67 -5.02 -11.72
C ALA A 336 -16.80 -5.13 -10.46
N HIS A 337 -15.56 -5.59 -10.61
CA HIS A 337 -14.65 -5.80 -9.48
C HIS A 337 -13.26 -5.29 -9.78
N ILE A 338 -12.80 -4.31 -9.01
CA ILE A 338 -11.41 -3.88 -8.95
C ILE A 338 -10.77 -4.63 -7.77
N PRO A 339 -9.88 -5.61 -8.02
CA PRO A 339 -9.31 -6.43 -6.95
C PRO A 339 -8.21 -5.70 -6.19
N GLU A 340 -8.02 -6.07 -4.93
CA GLU A 340 -6.97 -5.56 -4.06
C GLU A 340 -5.56 -5.85 -4.62
N ASP A 341 -5.29 -7.12 -4.95
CA ASP A 341 -4.02 -7.54 -5.56
C ASP A 341 -4.15 -7.58 -7.09
N ARG A 342 -3.69 -6.52 -7.73
CA ARG A 342 -3.72 -6.39 -9.20
C ARG A 342 -2.83 -7.40 -9.91
N GLU A 343 -1.71 -7.82 -9.30
CA GLU A 343 -0.78 -8.77 -9.91
C GLU A 343 -1.32 -10.20 -9.87
N LYS A 344 -1.93 -10.58 -8.76
CA LYS A 344 -2.44 -11.93 -8.53
C LYS A 344 -3.84 -12.14 -9.11
N HIS A 345 -4.72 -11.13 -8.98
CA HIS A 345 -6.12 -11.25 -9.30
C HIS A 345 -6.60 -10.29 -10.42
N GLY A 346 -5.83 -9.25 -10.71
CA GLY A 346 -6.23 -8.22 -11.66
C GLY A 346 -5.81 -8.49 -13.10
N VAL A 347 -4.59 -8.97 -13.34
CA VAL A 347 -4.04 -9.21 -14.68
C VAL A 347 -3.33 -10.56 -14.77
N VAL A 348 -3.22 -11.08 -15.97
CA VAL A 348 -2.31 -12.19 -16.30
C VAL A 348 -1.06 -11.58 -16.93
N ALA A 349 0.03 -11.54 -16.18
CA ALA A 349 1.24 -10.80 -16.51
C ALA A 349 1.84 -11.13 -17.89
N VAL A 350 1.79 -12.41 -18.29
CA VAL A 350 2.30 -12.90 -19.59
C VAL A 350 1.36 -12.65 -20.76
N TYR A 351 0.06 -12.33 -20.51
CA TYR A 351 -0.89 -12.00 -21.56
C TYR A 351 -0.70 -10.56 -22.02
N SER A 352 -1.05 -10.31 -23.28
CA SER A 352 -1.02 -8.96 -23.84
C SER A 352 -2.03 -8.04 -23.15
N VAL A 353 -1.83 -6.72 -23.31
CA VAL A 353 -2.83 -5.70 -22.90
C VAL A 353 -4.19 -6.03 -23.52
N ALA A 354 -4.22 -6.43 -24.80
CA ALA A 354 -5.45 -6.79 -25.50
C ALA A 354 -6.16 -8.01 -24.88
N GLU A 355 -5.44 -9.05 -24.49
CA GLU A 355 -6.03 -10.22 -23.83
C GLU A 355 -6.51 -9.88 -22.42
N ASN A 356 -5.77 -9.07 -21.67
CA ASN A 356 -6.16 -8.61 -20.34
C ASN A 356 -7.41 -7.69 -20.39
N SER A 357 -7.62 -6.91 -21.45
CA SER A 357 -8.80 -6.06 -21.58
C SER A 357 -10.13 -6.82 -21.67
N ILE A 358 -10.09 -8.12 -21.95
CA ILE A 358 -11.30 -8.97 -22.06
C ILE A 358 -11.28 -10.17 -21.11
N LEU A 359 -10.38 -10.24 -20.13
CA LEU A 359 -10.04 -11.42 -19.34
C LEU A 359 -11.26 -12.13 -18.73
N ASN A 360 -12.23 -11.39 -18.17
CA ASN A 360 -13.48 -11.92 -17.62
C ASN A 360 -14.66 -11.91 -18.61
N ARG A 361 -14.46 -11.44 -19.86
CA ARG A 361 -15.47 -11.21 -20.89
C ARG A 361 -15.23 -11.93 -22.21
N TYR A 362 -14.12 -12.69 -22.34
CA TYR A 362 -13.71 -13.40 -23.55
C TYR A 362 -14.81 -14.27 -24.15
N HIS A 363 -15.74 -14.79 -23.32
CA HIS A 363 -16.83 -15.66 -23.72
C HIS A 363 -18.01 -14.94 -24.40
N ARG A 364 -18.05 -13.61 -24.36
CA ARG A 364 -19.13 -12.83 -24.95
C ARG A 364 -19.11 -12.90 -26.48
N ARG A 365 -20.29 -12.93 -27.13
CA ARG A 365 -20.41 -13.02 -28.59
C ARG A 365 -19.64 -11.93 -29.34
N ARG A 366 -19.44 -10.76 -28.72
CA ARG A 366 -18.62 -9.69 -29.27
C ARG A 366 -17.18 -10.16 -29.49
N PHE A 367 -16.62 -10.90 -28.57
CA PHE A 367 -15.20 -11.30 -28.57
C PHE A 367 -14.97 -12.74 -29.02
N SER A 368 -15.98 -13.62 -28.96
CA SER A 368 -15.85 -15.03 -29.31
C SER A 368 -17.09 -15.54 -30.05
N ILE A 369 -16.88 -16.22 -31.17
CA ILE A 369 -17.93 -16.91 -31.91
C ILE A 369 -17.57 -18.40 -31.98
N ARG A 370 -18.45 -19.26 -31.48
CA ARG A 370 -18.26 -20.73 -31.43
C ARG A 370 -16.90 -21.14 -30.81
N GLY A 371 -16.43 -20.41 -29.79
CA GLY A 371 -15.16 -20.67 -29.12
C GLY A 371 -13.93 -20.09 -29.80
N ILE A 372 -14.07 -19.44 -30.97
CA ILE A 372 -12.97 -18.80 -31.69
C ILE A 372 -12.94 -17.31 -31.33
N LEU A 373 -11.80 -16.84 -30.82
CA LEU A 373 -11.58 -15.42 -30.47
C LEU A 373 -11.45 -14.56 -31.71
N ARG A 374 -12.15 -13.42 -31.72
CA ARG A 374 -12.13 -12.39 -32.77
C ARG A 374 -11.01 -11.39 -32.50
N ARG A 375 -9.77 -11.75 -32.86
CA ARG A 375 -8.56 -11.01 -32.50
C ARG A 375 -8.59 -9.53 -32.88
N ASP A 376 -9.14 -9.20 -34.06
CA ASP A 376 -9.17 -7.81 -34.51
C ASP A 376 -10.17 -6.98 -33.70
N VAL A 377 -11.33 -7.54 -33.33
CA VAL A 377 -12.31 -6.91 -32.44
C VAL A 377 -11.72 -6.70 -31.05
N ILE A 378 -10.95 -7.68 -30.55
CA ILE A 378 -10.29 -7.60 -29.26
C ILE A 378 -9.22 -6.49 -29.26
N ARG A 379 -8.42 -6.40 -30.33
CA ARG A 379 -7.42 -5.34 -30.47
C ARG A 379 -8.04 -3.96 -30.53
N GLY A 380 -9.11 -3.79 -31.31
CA GLY A 380 -9.86 -2.53 -31.38
C GLY A 380 -10.41 -2.13 -30.01
N HIS A 381 -11.08 -3.05 -29.32
CA HIS A 381 -11.57 -2.82 -27.96
C HIS A 381 -10.45 -2.46 -26.96
N ALA A 382 -9.32 -3.14 -27.03
CA ALA A 382 -8.19 -2.81 -26.19
C ALA A 382 -7.61 -1.42 -26.47
N GLN A 383 -7.60 -1.00 -27.74
CA GLN A 383 -7.18 0.35 -28.10
C GLN A 383 -8.16 1.39 -27.53
N ASP A 384 -9.49 1.16 -27.65
CA ASP A 384 -10.50 2.03 -27.02
C ASP A 384 -10.27 2.17 -25.51
N VAL A 385 -10.00 1.05 -24.80
CA VAL A 385 -9.67 1.05 -23.36
C VAL A 385 -8.39 1.83 -23.08
N VAL A 386 -7.34 1.62 -23.87
CA VAL A 386 -6.05 2.31 -23.72
C VAL A 386 -6.21 3.81 -23.85
N ASP A 387 -6.97 4.25 -24.86
CA ASP A 387 -7.17 5.67 -25.16
C ASP A 387 -8.09 6.34 -24.12
N GLU A 388 -9.21 5.70 -23.75
CA GLU A 388 -10.18 6.24 -22.78
C GLU A 388 -9.62 6.32 -21.36
N PHE A 389 -8.82 5.31 -20.94
CA PHE A 389 -8.29 5.21 -19.58
C PHE A 389 -6.84 5.67 -19.46
N ASP A 390 -6.28 6.30 -20.50
CA ASP A 390 -4.90 6.82 -20.53
C ASP A 390 -3.89 5.76 -20.04
N VAL A 391 -3.96 4.54 -20.59
CA VAL A 391 -3.02 3.47 -20.30
C VAL A 391 -1.76 3.67 -21.13
N ARG A 392 -0.66 4.02 -20.47
CA ARG A 392 0.61 4.25 -21.17
C ARG A 392 1.25 2.92 -21.56
N THR A 393 1.20 2.61 -22.85
CA THR A 393 1.76 1.38 -23.43
C THR A 393 2.27 1.67 -24.84
N PRO A 394 3.35 1.00 -25.32
CA PRO A 394 3.79 1.15 -26.71
C PRO A 394 2.75 0.67 -27.73
N ASN A 395 2.01 -0.38 -27.41
CA ASN A 395 0.90 -0.92 -28.18
C ASN A 395 0.13 -1.96 -27.35
N VAL A 396 -1.06 -2.39 -27.82
CA VAL A 396 -1.93 -3.33 -27.11
C VAL A 396 -1.44 -4.81 -27.16
N LEU A 397 -0.39 -5.12 -27.87
CA LEU A 397 0.14 -6.48 -28.02
C LEU A 397 1.28 -6.81 -27.03
N VAL A 398 1.83 -5.81 -26.35
CA VAL A 398 2.86 -6.06 -25.33
C VAL A 398 2.28 -6.78 -24.13
N PRO A 399 3.05 -7.60 -23.42
CA PRO A 399 2.61 -8.29 -22.22
C PRO A 399 2.31 -7.28 -21.09
N ALA A 400 1.29 -7.56 -20.28
CA ALA A 400 0.91 -6.69 -19.16
C ALA A 400 2.03 -6.55 -18.11
N SER A 401 2.97 -7.48 -18.04
CA SER A 401 4.18 -7.38 -17.20
C SER A 401 5.04 -6.15 -17.50
N SER A 402 4.96 -5.61 -18.72
CA SER A 402 5.71 -4.41 -19.12
C SER A 402 5.09 -3.10 -18.64
N LEU A 403 3.86 -3.13 -18.13
CA LEU A 403 3.17 -1.96 -17.63
C LEU A 403 3.61 -1.62 -16.20
N SER A 404 3.66 -0.32 -15.87
CA SER A 404 3.79 0.13 -14.48
C SER A 404 2.54 -0.24 -13.67
N GLY A 405 2.67 -0.24 -12.33
CA GLY A 405 1.55 -0.52 -11.43
C GLY A 405 0.31 0.35 -11.69
N GLY A 406 0.49 1.65 -11.88
CA GLY A 406 -0.59 2.57 -12.22
C GLY A 406 -1.25 2.26 -13.57
N ASN A 407 -0.47 1.89 -14.60
CA ASN A 407 -1.02 1.51 -15.91
C ASN A 407 -1.73 0.15 -15.90
N LYS A 408 -1.27 -0.82 -15.10
CA LYS A 408 -2.00 -2.07 -14.85
C LYS A 408 -3.35 -1.78 -14.20
N GLN A 409 -3.37 -0.90 -13.20
CA GLN A 409 -4.60 -0.51 -12.52
C GLN A 409 -5.58 0.20 -13.46
N LYS A 410 -5.10 1.13 -14.28
CA LYS A 410 -5.90 1.80 -15.32
C LYS A 410 -6.48 0.79 -16.32
N LEU A 411 -5.71 -0.23 -16.71
CA LEU A 411 -6.18 -1.31 -17.59
C LEU A 411 -7.29 -2.14 -16.92
N ILE A 412 -7.15 -2.47 -15.64
CA ILE A 412 -8.17 -3.19 -14.86
C ILE A 412 -9.45 -2.35 -14.78
N VAL A 413 -9.34 -1.08 -14.36
CA VAL A 413 -10.48 -0.16 -14.28
C VAL A 413 -11.16 -0.01 -15.64
N GLY A 414 -10.39 0.18 -16.72
CA GLY A 414 -10.91 0.29 -18.08
C GLY A 414 -11.62 -0.98 -18.54
N ARG A 415 -11.09 -2.16 -18.22
CA ARG A 415 -11.77 -3.43 -18.47
C ARG A 415 -13.10 -3.50 -17.71
N GLU A 416 -13.09 -3.19 -16.43
CA GLU A 416 -14.29 -3.30 -15.59
C GLU A 416 -15.36 -2.28 -15.99
N PHE A 417 -14.97 -1.08 -16.44
CA PHE A 417 -15.87 0.00 -16.82
C PHE A 417 -16.30 -0.04 -18.31
N SER A 418 -15.88 -1.04 -19.07
CA SER A 418 -16.23 -1.19 -20.50
C SER A 418 -17.69 -1.58 -20.75
N ASP A 419 -18.46 -1.90 -19.73
CA ASP A 419 -19.87 -2.29 -19.80
C ASP A 419 -20.69 -1.44 -18.81
N GLU A 420 -22.01 -1.57 -18.91
CA GLU A 420 -22.93 -1.01 -17.92
C GLU A 420 -22.75 -1.73 -16.58
N ILE A 421 -22.53 -0.97 -15.52
CA ILE A 421 -22.26 -1.46 -14.17
C ILE A 421 -23.44 -1.08 -13.26
N LYS A 422 -24.00 -2.06 -12.56
CA LYS A 422 -24.99 -1.84 -11.50
C LYS A 422 -24.33 -1.73 -10.13
N LEU A 423 -23.34 -2.58 -9.87
CA LEU A 423 -22.57 -2.64 -8.63
C LEU A 423 -21.08 -2.66 -8.94
N LEU A 424 -20.34 -1.72 -8.41
CA LEU A 424 -18.88 -1.71 -8.43
C LEU A 424 -18.36 -2.11 -7.06
N ILE A 425 -17.51 -3.13 -7.01
CA ILE A 425 -16.74 -3.50 -5.83
C ILE A 425 -15.31 -3.02 -6.08
N ALA A 426 -14.90 -2.01 -5.35
CA ALA A 426 -13.56 -1.43 -5.43
C ALA A 426 -12.77 -1.79 -4.16
N ALA A 427 -11.94 -2.82 -4.25
CA ALA A 427 -11.10 -3.27 -3.14
C ALA A 427 -9.71 -2.66 -3.28
N GLN A 428 -9.31 -1.82 -2.32
CA GLN A 428 -8.01 -1.14 -2.28
C GLN A 428 -7.62 -0.53 -3.66
N PRO A 429 -8.51 0.23 -4.32
CA PRO A 429 -8.35 0.57 -5.74
C PRO A 429 -7.10 1.39 -6.05
N THR A 430 -6.52 2.04 -5.04
CA THR A 430 -5.34 2.89 -5.19
C THR A 430 -4.10 2.37 -4.47
N ARG A 431 -4.16 1.18 -3.87
CA ARG A 431 -3.03 0.60 -3.14
C ARG A 431 -1.79 0.46 -4.03
N GLY A 432 -0.69 1.10 -3.59
CA GLY A 432 0.63 0.96 -4.23
C GLY A 432 0.69 1.47 -5.68
N ILE A 433 -0.08 2.51 -6.01
CA ILE A 433 0.02 3.24 -7.28
C ILE A 433 0.49 4.67 -7.04
N ASP A 434 0.83 5.37 -8.11
CA ASP A 434 1.28 6.76 -8.06
C ASP A 434 0.12 7.76 -7.87
N ILE A 435 0.44 8.94 -7.34
CA ILE A 435 -0.55 10.00 -7.03
C ILE A 435 -1.36 10.40 -8.26
N GLY A 436 -0.71 10.48 -9.42
CA GLY A 436 -1.40 10.83 -10.67
C GLY A 436 -2.42 9.77 -11.11
N ALA A 437 -2.15 8.49 -10.83
CA ALA A 437 -3.10 7.40 -11.08
C ALA A 437 -4.23 7.38 -10.02
N ILE A 438 -3.94 7.73 -8.75
CA ILE A 438 -4.94 7.84 -7.67
C ILE A 438 -6.02 8.85 -8.08
N GLU A 439 -5.64 10.09 -8.44
CA GLU A 439 -6.57 11.13 -8.89
C GLU A 439 -7.47 10.64 -10.03
N PHE A 440 -6.88 9.96 -11.02
CA PHE A 440 -7.61 9.42 -12.16
C PHE A 440 -8.66 8.39 -11.75
N ILE A 441 -8.28 7.42 -10.91
CA ILE A 441 -9.16 6.32 -10.46
C ILE A 441 -10.28 6.86 -9.59
N HIS A 442 -10.00 7.75 -8.64
CA HIS A 442 -11.00 8.39 -7.80
C HIS A 442 -12.07 9.09 -8.64
N ARG A 443 -11.64 9.88 -9.63
CA ARG A 443 -12.56 10.55 -10.55
C ARG A 443 -13.43 9.55 -11.31
N ARG A 444 -12.87 8.47 -11.83
CA ARG A 444 -13.61 7.43 -12.54
C ARG A 444 -14.62 6.69 -11.65
N ILE A 445 -14.30 6.46 -10.37
CA ILE A 445 -15.23 5.87 -9.40
C ILE A 445 -16.40 6.83 -9.13
N LEU A 446 -16.13 8.11 -8.90
CA LEU A 446 -17.17 9.14 -8.72
C LEU A 446 -18.06 9.29 -9.96
N GLU A 447 -17.48 9.29 -11.16
CA GLU A 447 -18.23 9.30 -12.42
C GLU A 447 -19.18 8.09 -12.54
N GLN A 448 -18.79 6.90 -12.06
CA GLN A 448 -19.68 5.74 -12.05
C GLN A 448 -20.82 5.91 -11.04
N ARG A 449 -20.51 6.37 -9.80
CA ARG A 449 -21.54 6.71 -8.83
C ARG A 449 -22.55 7.71 -9.38
N ASP A 450 -22.09 8.80 -10.00
CA ASP A 450 -22.94 9.85 -10.56
C ASP A 450 -23.81 9.38 -11.73
N LYS A 451 -23.41 8.29 -12.42
CA LYS A 451 -24.22 7.58 -13.40
C LYS A 451 -25.27 6.64 -12.78
N GLY A 452 -25.33 6.54 -11.46
CA GLY A 452 -26.27 5.70 -10.73
C GLY A 452 -25.74 4.32 -10.35
N THR A 453 -24.45 4.03 -10.55
CA THR A 453 -23.83 2.78 -10.08
C THR A 453 -23.77 2.76 -8.55
N ALA A 454 -24.17 1.65 -7.92
CA ALA A 454 -23.89 1.38 -6.51
C ALA A 454 -22.41 1.04 -6.35
N VAL A 455 -21.72 1.62 -5.38
CA VAL A 455 -20.29 1.39 -5.17
C VAL A 455 -20.05 0.90 -3.75
N LEU A 456 -19.41 -0.26 -3.62
CA LEU A 456 -18.81 -0.73 -2.37
C LEU A 456 -17.30 -0.49 -2.45
N LEU A 457 -16.82 0.51 -1.72
CA LEU A 457 -15.41 0.84 -1.62
C LEU A 457 -14.83 0.21 -0.35
N VAL A 458 -13.90 -0.70 -0.49
CA VAL A 458 -13.19 -1.33 0.65
C VAL A 458 -11.76 -0.84 0.64
N SER A 459 -11.36 -0.11 1.68
CA SER A 459 -10.01 0.48 1.75
C SER A 459 -9.49 0.57 3.18
N ALA A 460 -8.18 0.35 3.34
CA ALA A 460 -7.44 0.64 4.57
C ALA A 460 -6.98 2.11 4.61
N GLU A 461 -6.97 2.80 3.45
CA GLU A 461 -6.57 4.20 3.36
C GLU A 461 -7.73 5.11 3.78
N LEU A 462 -7.63 5.67 4.99
CA LEU A 462 -8.69 6.49 5.56
C LEU A 462 -8.99 7.75 4.74
N ASP A 463 -7.98 8.33 4.09
CA ASP A 463 -8.17 9.50 3.21
C ASP A 463 -8.99 9.14 1.96
N GLU A 464 -8.85 7.93 1.43
CA GLU A 464 -9.65 7.42 0.31
C GLU A 464 -11.10 7.22 0.75
N ILE A 465 -11.33 6.59 1.91
CA ILE A 465 -12.67 6.39 2.48
C ILE A 465 -13.37 7.74 2.72
N LEU A 466 -12.73 8.67 3.42
CA LEU A 466 -13.31 9.99 3.73
C LEU A 466 -13.54 10.83 2.46
N GLY A 467 -12.65 10.73 1.49
CA GLY A 467 -12.72 11.51 0.25
C GLY A 467 -13.82 11.06 -0.71
N LEU A 468 -14.09 9.75 -0.79
CA LEU A 468 -15.00 9.20 -1.80
C LEU A 468 -16.36 8.77 -1.25
N SER A 469 -16.42 8.27 -0.01
CA SER A 469 -17.62 7.63 0.52
C SER A 469 -18.74 8.63 0.83
N ASP A 470 -19.98 8.22 0.59
CA ASP A 470 -21.18 8.94 1.00
C ASP A 470 -21.66 8.44 2.39
N ARG A 471 -21.47 7.14 2.65
CA ARG A 471 -21.62 6.49 3.96
C ARG A 471 -20.40 5.63 4.25
N ILE A 472 -20.07 5.48 5.53
CA ILE A 472 -18.90 4.72 5.99
C ILE A 472 -19.37 3.65 6.97
N ALA A 473 -18.93 2.41 6.75
CA ALA A 473 -19.01 1.32 7.71
C ALA A 473 -17.60 0.97 8.16
N VAL A 474 -17.38 0.79 9.46
CA VAL A 474 -16.07 0.38 9.98
C VAL A 474 -16.10 -1.10 10.30
N LEU A 475 -15.21 -1.86 9.66
CA LEU A 475 -15.07 -3.30 9.85
C LEU A 475 -13.89 -3.61 10.77
N TYR A 476 -14.17 -4.28 11.88
CA TYR A 476 -13.16 -4.76 12.81
C TYR A 476 -13.55 -6.15 13.32
N ASP A 477 -12.60 -7.08 13.35
CA ASP A 477 -12.77 -8.47 13.81
C ASP A 477 -14.04 -9.14 13.23
N GLY A 478 -14.24 -8.99 11.93
CA GLY A 478 -15.36 -9.58 11.21
C GLY A 478 -16.73 -8.93 11.45
N LYS A 479 -16.81 -7.79 12.15
CA LYS A 479 -18.07 -7.09 12.48
C LYS A 479 -18.06 -5.65 12.01
N ILE A 480 -19.23 -5.14 11.63
CA ILE A 480 -19.42 -3.71 11.44
C ILE A 480 -19.60 -3.06 12.81
N MET A 481 -18.64 -2.22 13.21
CA MET A 481 -18.62 -1.54 14.50
C MET A 481 -19.57 -0.36 14.54
N ASP A 482 -19.64 0.43 13.46
CA ASP A 482 -20.52 1.59 13.34
C ASP A 482 -20.79 1.90 11.86
N GLY A 483 -21.89 2.61 11.60
CA GLY A 483 -22.26 3.16 10.29
C GLY A 483 -22.43 4.68 10.43
N ILE A 484 -21.61 5.44 9.72
CA ILE A 484 -21.50 6.90 9.86
C ILE A 484 -21.77 7.54 8.48
N ASP A 485 -22.59 8.60 8.45
CA ASP A 485 -22.69 9.45 7.28
C ASP A 485 -21.37 10.19 7.07
N ALA A 486 -20.85 10.21 5.83
CA ALA A 486 -19.52 10.75 5.59
C ALA A 486 -19.38 12.25 5.92
N GLN A 487 -20.50 12.99 5.98
CA GLN A 487 -20.52 14.39 6.41
C GLN A 487 -20.25 14.56 7.92
N ASP A 488 -20.58 13.54 8.72
CA ASP A 488 -20.40 13.52 10.18
C ASP A 488 -19.16 12.70 10.58
N ALA A 489 -18.39 12.25 9.58
CA ALA A 489 -17.25 11.39 9.80
C ALA A 489 -16.06 12.17 10.35
N ASP A 490 -15.65 11.81 11.57
CA ASP A 490 -14.40 12.28 12.17
C ASP A 490 -13.30 11.25 11.97
N ARG A 491 -12.15 11.72 11.48
CA ARG A 491 -10.97 10.88 11.19
C ARG A 491 -10.49 10.14 12.44
N GLU A 492 -10.44 10.83 13.58
CA GLU A 492 -9.95 10.27 14.83
C GLU A 492 -10.89 9.15 15.32
N LYS A 493 -12.20 9.41 15.30
CA LYS A 493 -13.23 8.43 15.66
C LYS A 493 -13.15 7.19 14.76
N ILE A 494 -13.09 7.35 13.44
CA ILE A 494 -13.00 6.20 12.52
C ILE A 494 -11.71 5.42 12.77
N GLY A 495 -10.59 6.11 12.98
CA GLY A 495 -9.32 5.47 13.29
C GLY A 495 -9.39 4.63 14.58
N LEU A 496 -10.03 5.11 15.64
CA LEU A 496 -10.26 4.36 16.88
C LEU A 496 -11.13 3.11 16.64
N LEU A 497 -12.21 3.25 15.89
CA LEU A 497 -13.08 2.11 15.54
C LEU A 497 -12.34 1.08 14.68
N MET A 498 -11.45 1.51 13.76
CA MET A 498 -10.60 0.61 12.97
C MET A 498 -9.59 -0.17 13.84
N ALA A 499 -9.24 0.37 15.01
CA ALA A 499 -8.40 -0.28 16.01
C ALA A 499 -9.22 -1.11 17.03
N GLY A 500 -10.55 -1.17 16.89
CA GLY A 500 -11.44 -1.91 17.79
C GLY A 500 -11.77 -1.18 19.10
N ILE A 501 -11.48 0.11 19.18
CA ILE A 501 -11.74 0.93 20.36
C ILE A 501 -13.12 1.57 20.18
N THR A 502 -14.07 1.18 21.02
CA THR A 502 -15.40 1.81 21.15
C THR A 502 -15.42 2.59 22.47
N ASP A 503 -15.91 3.83 22.45
CA ASP A 503 -16.15 4.62 23.67
C ASP A 503 -17.09 3.92 24.66
#